data_114db75c500b3e47472beb94b52ec2f8
#
_entry.id   114db75c500b3e47472beb94b52ec2f8
#
_cell.length_a   1.000
_cell.length_b   1.000
_cell.length_c   1.000
_cell.angle_alpha   90.00
_cell.angle_beta   90.00
_cell.angle_gamma   90.00
#
_symmetry.space_group_name_H-M   'P 1'
#
loop_
_entity.id
_entity.type
_entity.pdbx_description
1 polymer ?
#
loop_
_entity_poly.entity_id
_entity_poly.type
_entity_poly.pdbx_seq_one_letter_code
_entity_poly.pdbx_strand_id
1 'polypeptide(L)'
;MPGAARMPVPVPPLRPGQPPLAVLVDYDGTIAQTDVADKILYRFMGDRYAADDAAYAAGSVGSRTLYSRQVKLLPGAPDEVVALAEAQPLDPTFAPFVARARDLDVPVEVVSDGFGFYIAPALARLGVPEIPVITARTVFDGRRASMEFPFGHPECFVCGTCKRQRVLAHQAAGRTVVLVGDGLSDRYAAAFSDLVFARQPLIDLCRVEGWAANAWRDFAELEDWLAQTVTAWRADPASLPRHRARPFICGPEAWGPGRTDPPARS
;
A
#
# COMPACT_ATOMS: atom_id res chain seq x y z
N MET A 1 16.89 17.25 17.09
CA MET A 1 16.72 15.90 17.65
C MET A 1 16.43 14.97 16.49
N PRO A 2 17.25 13.94 16.17
CA PRO A 2 16.88 12.95 15.18
C PRO A 2 15.63 12.23 15.70
N GLY A 3 14.56 12.26 14.91
CA GLY A 3 13.29 11.66 15.24
C GLY A 3 13.47 10.17 15.53
N ALA A 4 13.00 9.72 16.69
CA ALA A 4 13.00 8.32 17.06
C ALA A 4 12.33 7.51 15.93
N ALA A 5 13.08 6.60 15.34
CA ALA A 5 12.54 5.63 14.40
C ALA A 5 11.36 4.93 15.10
N ARG A 6 10.16 5.19 14.62
CA ARG A 6 8.97 4.53 15.16
C ARG A 6 9.16 3.03 14.90
N MET A 7 9.13 2.25 15.97
CA MET A 7 9.18 0.79 15.86
C MET A 7 8.12 0.34 14.85
N PRO A 8 8.46 -0.55 13.93
CA PRO A 8 7.48 -1.09 12.99
C PRO A 8 6.28 -1.64 13.79
N VAL A 9 5.06 -1.36 13.31
CA VAL A 9 3.85 -1.94 13.91
C VAL A 9 4.04 -3.46 13.91
N PRO A 10 4.15 -4.11 15.09
CA PRO A 10 4.44 -5.52 15.13
C PRO A 10 3.29 -6.31 14.50
N VAL A 11 3.65 -7.33 13.71
CA VAL A 11 2.68 -8.31 13.25
C VAL A 11 2.41 -9.24 14.42
N PRO A 12 1.17 -9.34 14.92
CA PRO A 12 0.86 -10.25 16.01
C PRO A 12 1.09 -11.70 15.58
N PRO A 13 1.55 -12.58 16.49
CA PRO A 13 1.72 -13.99 16.19
C PRO A 13 0.40 -14.65 15.82
N LEU A 14 0.48 -15.68 14.99
CA LEU A 14 -0.68 -16.51 14.65
C LEU A 14 -1.19 -17.23 15.90
N ARG A 15 -2.49 -17.16 16.16
CA ARG A 15 -3.13 -17.82 17.30
C ARG A 15 -3.62 -19.22 16.90
N PRO A 16 -3.69 -20.18 17.84
CA PRO A 16 -4.31 -21.48 17.58
C PRO A 16 -5.74 -21.33 17.05
N GLY A 17 -6.06 -21.99 15.94
CA GLY A 17 -7.39 -21.94 15.30
C GLY A 17 -7.68 -20.70 14.47
N GLN A 18 -6.79 -19.72 14.46
CA GLN A 18 -6.89 -18.55 13.60
C GLN A 18 -6.56 -18.94 12.15
N PRO A 19 -7.34 -18.50 11.15
CA PRO A 19 -6.95 -18.65 9.75
C PRO A 19 -5.58 -18.03 9.49
N PRO A 20 -4.63 -18.76 8.88
CA PRO A 20 -3.31 -18.23 8.61
C PRO A 20 -3.34 -17.34 7.37
N LEU A 21 -4.19 -16.32 7.40
CA LEU A 21 -4.39 -15.32 6.35
C LEU A 21 -4.11 -13.92 6.89
N ALA A 22 -3.68 -13.01 6.02
CA ALA A 22 -3.68 -11.58 6.24
C ALA A 22 -3.98 -10.87 4.92
N VAL A 23 -4.76 -9.79 4.96
CA VAL A 23 -5.08 -8.98 3.79
C VAL A 23 -4.42 -7.62 3.92
N LEU A 24 -3.57 -7.27 2.97
CA LEU A 24 -2.95 -5.97 2.82
C LEU A 24 -3.66 -5.23 1.69
N VAL A 25 -4.17 -4.05 1.98
CA VAL A 25 -5.00 -3.27 1.05
C VAL A 25 -4.33 -1.94 0.76
N ASP A 26 -4.16 -1.60 -0.50
CA ASP A 26 -3.75 -0.25 -0.89
C ASP A 26 -4.90 0.74 -0.66
N TYR A 27 -4.58 2.03 -0.64
CA TYR A 27 -5.57 3.07 -0.40
C TYR A 27 -5.97 3.81 -1.69
N ASP A 28 -5.01 4.46 -2.35
CA ASP A 28 -5.24 5.27 -3.54
C ASP A 28 -5.62 4.36 -4.73
N GLY A 29 -6.72 4.66 -5.44
CA GLY A 29 -7.24 3.80 -6.52
C GLY A 29 -7.87 2.47 -6.05
N THR A 30 -7.80 2.15 -4.77
CA THR A 30 -8.27 0.87 -4.19
C THR A 30 -9.41 1.08 -3.20
N ILE A 31 -9.17 1.64 -2.00
CA ILE A 31 -10.23 2.06 -1.05
C ILE A 31 -10.84 3.39 -1.49
N ALA A 32 -10.01 4.37 -1.81
CA ALA A 32 -10.43 5.54 -2.55
C ALA A 32 -10.60 5.15 -4.02
N GLN A 33 -11.72 5.54 -4.64
CA GLN A 33 -12.02 5.20 -6.04
C GLN A 33 -11.21 6.01 -7.04
N THR A 34 -10.36 6.92 -6.54
CA THR A 34 -9.42 7.72 -7.32
C THR A 34 -8.05 7.69 -6.63
N ASP A 35 -6.99 7.97 -7.38
CA ASP A 35 -5.71 8.30 -6.78
C ASP A 35 -5.79 9.70 -6.17
N VAL A 36 -5.84 9.75 -4.82
CA VAL A 36 -5.99 10.99 -4.06
C VAL A 36 -4.69 11.79 -4.10
N ALA A 37 -3.54 11.12 -4.06
CA ALA A 37 -2.24 11.78 -4.17
C ALA A 37 -2.10 12.47 -5.53
N ASP A 38 -2.50 11.82 -6.60
CA ASP A 38 -2.51 12.39 -7.96
C ASP A 38 -3.41 13.62 -8.06
N LYS A 39 -4.63 13.57 -7.49
CA LYS A 39 -5.54 14.72 -7.48
C LYS A 39 -4.93 15.93 -6.76
N ILE A 40 -4.27 15.70 -5.64
CA ILE A 40 -3.57 16.73 -4.88
C ILE A 40 -2.41 17.29 -5.70
N LEU A 41 -1.56 16.42 -6.25
CA LEU A 41 -0.39 16.83 -7.01
C LEU A 41 -0.77 17.59 -8.27
N TYR A 42 -1.75 17.12 -9.02
CA TYR A 42 -2.25 17.84 -10.20
C TYR A 42 -2.75 19.25 -9.85
N ARG A 43 -3.48 19.39 -8.73
CA ARG A 43 -4.01 20.69 -8.28
C ARG A 43 -2.92 21.71 -7.94
N PHE A 44 -1.82 21.26 -7.31
CA PHE A 44 -0.79 22.16 -6.80
C PHE A 44 0.48 22.25 -7.67
N MET A 45 0.75 21.27 -8.51
CA MET A 45 1.91 21.23 -9.39
C MET A 45 1.58 21.63 -10.85
N GLY A 46 0.34 21.45 -11.28
CA GLY A 46 -0.05 21.64 -12.67
C GLY A 46 0.77 20.78 -13.64
N ASP A 47 1.22 21.39 -14.75
CA ASP A 47 1.95 20.68 -15.82
C ASP A 47 3.26 20.00 -15.37
N ARG A 48 3.85 20.44 -14.25
CA ARG A 48 5.06 19.81 -13.71
C ARG A 48 4.82 18.39 -13.20
N TYR A 49 3.58 18.08 -12.83
CA TYR A 49 3.22 16.75 -12.35
C TYR A 49 3.41 15.68 -13.44
N ALA A 50 3.06 15.97 -14.69
CA ALA A 50 3.15 15.01 -15.80
C ALA A 50 4.58 14.49 -16.05
N ALA A 51 5.61 15.33 -15.86
CA ALA A 51 7.00 14.91 -16.01
C ALA A 51 7.45 13.99 -14.88
N ASP A 52 7.03 14.27 -13.66
CA ASP A 52 7.32 13.46 -12.48
C ASP A 52 6.62 12.08 -12.56
N ASP A 53 5.34 12.07 -12.97
CA ASP A 53 4.58 10.84 -13.18
C ASP A 53 5.20 9.95 -14.27
N ALA A 54 5.59 10.54 -15.40
CA ALA A 54 6.29 9.82 -16.46
C ALA A 54 7.62 9.22 -16.00
N ALA A 55 8.38 9.94 -15.17
CA ALA A 55 9.65 9.45 -14.60
C ALA A 55 9.42 8.28 -13.62
N TYR A 56 8.36 8.35 -12.82
CA TYR A 56 7.97 7.26 -11.93
C TYR A 56 7.50 6.03 -12.70
N ALA A 57 6.61 6.21 -13.68
CA ALA A 57 6.13 5.13 -14.53
C ALA A 57 7.27 4.43 -15.29
N ALA A 58 8.26 5.20 -15.78
CA ALA A 58 9.47 4.66 -16.40
C ALA A 58 10.43 3.98 -15.39
N GLY A 59 10.16 4.10 -14.08
CA GLY A 59 11.02 3.58 -13.03
C GLY A 59 12.38 4.28 -12.93
N SER A 60 12.51 5.50 -13.43
CA SER A 60 13.76 6.28 -13.35
C SER A 60 13.88 7.03 -12.02
N VAL A 61 12.80 7.12 -11.25
CA VAL A 61 12.76 7.70 -9.90
C VAL A 61 11.83 6.85 -9.02
N GLY A 62 12.18 6.67 -7.75
CA GLY A 62 11.32 5.99 -6.77
C GLY A 62 10.37 6.96 -6.06
N SER A 63 9.27 6.43 -5.54
CA SER A 63 8.25 7.22 -4.85
C SER A 63 8.79 8.03 -3.66
N ARG A 64 9.74 7.49 -2.90
CA ARG A 64 10.36 8.20 -1.78
C ARG A 64 11.03 9.50 -2.20
N THR A 65 11.83 9.46 -3.25
CA THR A 65 12.50 10.64 -3.80
C THR A 65 11.47 11.61 -4.40
N LEU A 66 10.51 11.07 -5.13
CA LEU A 66 9.46 11.83 -5.79
C LEU A 66 8.64 12.63 -4.77
N TYR A 67 8.04 11.96 -3.80
CA TYR A 67 7.24 12.60 -2.74
C TYR A 67 8.04 13.57 -1.87
N SER A 68 9.33 13.29 -1.63
CA SER A 68 10.21 14.23 -0.91
C SER A 68 10.40 15.56 -1.64
N ARG A 69 10.25 15.56 -2.97
CA ARG A 69 10.29 16.78 -3.81
C ARG A 69 8.93 17.44 -3.89
N GLN A 70 7.90 16.66 -4.18
CA GLN A 70 6.55 17.11 -4.47
C GLN A 70 5.86 17.72 -3.22
N VAL A 71 6.05 17.13 -2.04
CA VAL A 71 5.47 17.65 -0.79
C VAL A 71 5.83 19.11 -0.51
N LYS A 72 6.99 19.55 -0.98
CA LYS A 72 7.45 20.95 -0.80
C LYS A 72 6.65 21.97 -1.62
N LEU A 73 5.84 21.49 -2.56
CA LEU A 73 4.98 22.30 -3.41
C LEU A 73 3.55 22.40 -2.84
N LEU A 74 3.23 21.60 -1.82
CA LEU A 74 1.96 21.70 -1.12
C LEU A 74 1.95 22.95 -0.22
N PRO A 75 0.78 23.54 0.04
CA PRO A 75 0.65 24.63 1.00
C PRO A 75 1.07 24.16 2.40
N GLY A 76 1.62 25.09 3.18
CA GLY A 76 2.03 24.78 4.56
C GLY A 76 0.88 24.59 5.53
N ALA A 77 -0.30 25.17 5.21
CA ALA A 77 -1.55 24.93 5.93
C ALA A 77 -2.32 23.78 5.27
N PRO A 78 -2.90 22.84 6.04
CA PRO A 78 -3.49 21.63 5.49
C PRO A 78 -4.89 21.81 4.90
N ASP A 79 -5.63 22.89 5.23
CA ASP A 79 -7.08 22.98 5.03
C ASP A 79 -7.52 22.71 3.59
N GLU A 80 -6.87 23.34 2.60
CA GLU A 80 -7.22 23.16 1.18
C GLU A 80 -6.87 21.73 0.68
N VAL A 81 -5.75 21.20 1.16
CA VAL A 81 -5.29 19.87 0.77
C VAL A 81 -6.18 18.79 1.38
N VAL A 82 -6.56 18.96 2.65
CA VAL A 82 -7.47 18.08 3.38
C VAL A 82 -8.86 18.09 2.72
N ALA A 83 -9.41 19.28 2.43
CA ALA A 83 -10.71 19.40 1.79
C ALA A 83 -10.74 18.68 0.42
N LEU A 84 -9.68 18.78 -0.37
CA LEU A 84 -9.57 18.09 -1.64
C LEU A 84 -9.55 16.55 -1.46
N ALA A 85 -8.81 16.07 -0.46
CA ALA A 85 -8.74 14.64 -0.15
C ALA A 85 -10.09 14.09 0.36
N GLU A 86 -10.76 14.84 1.22
CA GLU A 86 -12.07 14.46 1.78
C GLU A 86 -13.19 14.42 0.73
N ALA A 87 -13.06 15.20 -0.35
CA ALA A 87 -14.01 15.20 -1.45
C ALA A 87 -13.91 13.94 -2.33
N GLN A 88 -12.86 13.12 -2.19
CA GLN A 88 -12.70 11.94 -3.02
C GLN A 88 -13.66 10.81 -2.60
N PRO A 89 -14.25 10.09 -3.59
CA PRO A 89 -15.16 9.01 -3.32
C PRO A 89 -14.43 7.80 -2.73
N LEU A 90 -15.07 7.15 -1.76
CA LEU A 90 -14.59 5.92 -1.13
C LEU A 90 -15.46 4.74 -1.55
N ASP A 91 -14.88 3.54 -1.59
CA ASP A 91 -15.65 2.32 -1.87
C ASP A 91 -16.52 1.98 -0.64
N PRO A 92 -17.86 2.05 -0.77
CA PRO A 92 -18.77 1.80 0.35
C PRO A 92 -18.79 0.33 0.80
N THR A 93 -18.25 -0.59 -0.04
CA THR A 93 -18.20 -2.02 0.26
C THR A 93 -16.98 -2.40 1.10
N PHE A 94 -16.05 -1.46 1.34
CA PHE A 94 -14.87 -1.73 2.17
C PHE A 94 -15.22 -2.01 3.64
N ALA A 95 -16.10 -1.23 4.24
CA ALA A 95 -16.48 -1.42 5.66
C ALA A 95 -17.16 -2.78 5.92
N PRO A 96 -18.13 -3.25 5.11
CA PRO A 96 -18.67 -4.60 5.22
C PRO A 96 -17.59 -5.70 5.10
N PHE A 97 -16.69 -5.57 4.14
CA PHE A 97 -15.56 -6.49 3.99
C PHE A 97 -14.69 -6.56 5.25
N VAL A 98 -14.37 -5.41 5.85
CA VAL A 98 -13.59 -5.34 7.10
C VAL A 98 -14.35 -6.01 8.26
N ALA A 99 -15.64 -5.77 8.39
CA ALA A 99 -16.48 -6.41 9.40
C ALA A 99 -16.45 -7.94 9.22
N ARG A 100 -16.59 -8.41 7.97
CA ARG A 100 -16.53 -9.83 7.66
C ARG A 100 -15.17 -10.45 7.96
N ALA A 101 -14.08 -9.76 7.61
CA ALA A 101 -12.72 -10.21 7.92
C ALA A 101 -12.49 -10.34 9.44
N ARG A 102 -13.02 -9.40 10.22
CA ARG A 102 -12.99 -9.43 11.69
C ARG A 102 -13.74 -10.65 12.24
N ASP A 103 -14.96 -10.92 11.76
CA ASP A 103 -15.77 -12.08 12.16
C ASP A 103 -15.07 -13.41 11.84
N LEU A 104 -14.26 -13.41 10.78
CA LEU A 104 -13.47 -14.57 10.36
C LEU A 104 -12.09 -14.64 11.04
N ASP A 105 -11.75 -13.67 11.91
CA ASP A 105 -10.45 -13.54 12.57
C ASP A 105 -9.26 -13.40 11.58
N VAL A 106 -9.49 -12.72 10.47
CA VAL A 106 -8.48 -12.42 9.45
C VAL A 106 -8.05 -10.95 9.57
N PRO A 107 -6.79 -10.63 9.87
CA PRO A 107 -6.31 -9.26 9.94
C PRO A 107 -6.32 -8.58 8.57
N VAL A 108 -6.80 -7.33 8.57
CA VAL A 108 -6.75 -6.41 7.43
C VAL A 108 -5.89 -5.22 7.81
N GLU A 109 -4.99 -4.78 6.94
CA GLU A 109 -4.17 -3.59 7.11
C GLU A 109 -4.18 -2.75 5.83
N VAL A 110 -4.20 -1.44 5.99
CA VAL A 110 -3.99 -0.50 4.87
C VAL A 110 -2.49 -0.22 4.73
N VAL A 111 -1.94 -0.43 3.54
CA VAL A 111 -0.52 -0.23 3.25
C VAL A 111 -0.39 0.67 2.03
N SER A 112 -0.20 1.98 2.26
CA SER A 112 -0.18 3.00 1.21
C SER A 112 1.18 3.66 1.08
N ASP A 113 1.58 3.95 -0.14
CA ASP A 113 2.79 4.73 -0.46
C ASP A 113 2.46 6.21 -0.78
N GLY A 114 1.26 6.69 -0.41
CA GLY A 114 0.83 8.08 -0.58
C GLY A 114 1.25 9.01 0.55
N PHE A 115 0.63 10.21 0.60
CA PHE A 115 0.95 11.25 1.61
C PHE A 115 0.49 10.89 3.03
N GLY A 116 -0.43 9.97 3.21
CA GLY A 116 -0.85 9.38 4.48
C GLY A 116 -1.84 10.20 5.31
N PHE A 117 -1.80 11.52 5.29
CA PHE A 117 -2.60 12.38 6.18
C PHE A 117 -4.11 12.23 6.00
N TYR A 118 -4.57 11.82 4.84
CA TYR A 118 -5.99 11.66 4.50
C TYR A 118 -6.56 10.27 4.79
N ILE A 119 -5.71 9.25 5.02
CA ILE A 119 -6.16 7.86 5.12
C ILE A 119 -6.96 7.63 6.41
N ALA A 120 -6.41 8.00 7.57
CA ALA A 120 -7.12 7.80 8.85
C ALA A 120 -8.46 8.53 8.92
N PRO A 121 -8.61 9.80 8.49
CA PRO A 121 -9.92 10.46 8.38
C PRO A 121 -10.89 9.72 7.45
N ALA A 122 -10.42 9.22 6.31
CA ALA A 122 -11.25 8.45 5.37
C ALA A 122 -11.76 7.15 5.98
N LEU A 123 -10.91 6.39 6.67
CA LEU A 123 -11.31 5.18 7.39
C LEU A 123 -12.33 5.46 8.50
N ALA A 124 -12.18 6.59 9.20
CA ALA A 124 -13.16 7.04 10.20
C ALA A 124 -14.52 7.34 9.55
N ARG A 125 -14.55 7.98 8.37
CA ARG A 125 -15.80 8.22 7.61
C ARG A 125 -16.47 6.92 7.16
N LEU A 126 -15.68 5.89 6.85
CA LEU A 126 -16.19 4.55 6.51
C LEU A 126 -16.63 3.74 7.75
N GLY A 127 -16.37 4.24 8.98
CA GLY A 127 -16.74 3.54 10.21
C GLY A 127 -15.75 2.43 10.62
N VAL A 128 -14.53 2.45 10.11
CA VAL A 128 -13.48 1.45 10.40
C VAL A 128 -12.15 2.10 10.84
N PRO A 129 -12.19 3.01 11.85
CA PRO A 129 -11.00 3.79 12.27
C PRO A 129 -9.91 2.95 12.93
N GLU A 130 -10.23 1.73 13.33
CA GLU A 130 -9.32 0.82 14.03
C GLU A 130 -8.37 0.05 13.12
N ILE A 131 -8.56 0.13 11.80
CA ILE A 131 -7.70 -0.58 10.84
C ILE A 131 -6.27 -0.01 10.92
N PRO A 132 -5.25 -0.87 11.10
CA PRO A 132 -3.86 -0.42 11.07
C PRO A 132 -3.50 0.21 9.72
N VAL A 133 -2.86 1.38 9.76
CA VAL A 133 -2.41 2.11 8.57
C VAL A 133 -0.89 2.18 8.56
N ILE A 134 -0.30 1.64 7.53
CA ILE A 134 1.15 1.62 7.26
C ILE A 134 1.40 2.56 6.08
N THR A 135 1.86 3.77 6.37
CA THR A 135 2.00 4.81 5.36
C THR A 135 3.05 5.85 5.74
N ALA A 136 3.45 6.69 4.80
CA ALA A 136 4.26 7.87 5.07
C ALA A 136 3.48 8.89 5.92
N ARG A 137 4.19 9.84 6.50
CA ARG A 137 3.62 10.91 7.33
C ARG A 137 3.93 12.27 6.74
N THR A 138 2.90 13.00 6.32
CA THR A 138 3.04 14.41 5.95
C THR A 138 2.94 15.28 7.20
N VAL A 139 3.86 16.23 7.32
CA VAL A 139 3.91 17.22 8.41
C VAL A 139 3.70 18.60 7.81
N PHE A 140 2.67 19.30 8.29
CA PHE A 140 2.39 20.70 7.98
C PHE A 140 2.84 21.58 9.12
N ASP A 141 3.70 22.58 8.87
CA ASP A 141 4.23 23.50 9.91
C ASP A 141 3.66 24.92 9.81
N GLY A 142 2.63 25.13 8.98
CA GLY A 142 1.98 26.42 8.73
C GLY A 142 2.68 27.25 7.64
N ARG A 143 3.92 26.90 7.25
CA ARG A 143 4.68 27.58 6.18
C ARG A 143 4.96 26.67 5.00
N ARG A 144 5.18 25.39 5.26
CA ARG A 144 5.53 24.37 4.27
C ARG A 144 5.03 23.00 4.72
N ALA A 145 4.98 22.09 3.78
CA ALA A 145 4.79 20.67 4.05
C ALA A 145 6.10 19.90 3.91
N SER A 146 6.24 18.84 4.68
CA SER A 146 7.37 17.91 4.62
C SER A 146 6.88 16.48 4.82
N MET A 147 7.69 15.49 4.43
CA MET A 147 7.35 14.07 4.56
C MET A 147 8.37 13.31 5.38
N GLU A 148 7.86 12.38 6.16
CA GLU A 148 8.62 11.37 6.89
C GLU A 148 8.19 9.97 6.42
N PHE A 149 9.13 9.03 6.40
CA PHE A 149 8.94 7.68 5.89
C PHE A 149 9.20 6.63 6.99
N PRO A 150 8.32 6.55 8.01
CA PRO A 150 8.53 5.67 9.17
C PRO A 150 8.50 4.18 8.80
N PHE A 151 7.91 3.85 7.66
CA PHE A 151 7.79 2.48 7.14
C PHE A 151 8.59 2.27 5.83
N GLY A 152 9.52 3.17 5.52
CA GLY A 152 10.50 2.94 4.48
C GLY A 152 11.49 1.84 4.88
N HIS A 153 12.04 1.14 3.91
CA HIS A 153 13.07 0.13 4.18
C HIS A 153 14.38 0.83 4.64
N PRO A 154 15.07 0.33 5.66
CA PRO A 154 16.26 0.98 6.20
C PRO A 154 17.43 1.06 5.21
N GLU A 155 17.55 0.09 4.31
CA GLU A 155 18.64 -0.02 3.34
C GLU A 155 18.19 0.26 1.89
N CYS A 156 16.93 0.58 1.66
CA CYS A 156 16.39 0.84 0.33
C CYS A 156 15.61 2.15 0.33
N PHE A 157 15.93 3.05 -0.62
CA PHE A 157 15.31 4.37 -0.75
C PHE A 157 14.31 4.48 -1.91
N VAL A 158 13.93 3.35 -2.51
CA VAL A 158 13.03 3.36 -3.67
C VAL A 158 11.61 3.76 -3.28
N CYS A 159 11.02 3.08 -2.29
CA CYS A 159 9.65 3.32 -1.85
C CYS A 159 9.61 4.16 -0.58
N GLY A 160 8.64 5.07 -0.48
CA GLY A 160 8.35 5.81 0.76
C GLY A 160 7.84 4.87 1.84
N THR A 161 6.91 4.00 1.49
CA THR A 161 6.42 2.89 2.32
C THR A 161 6.78 1.56 1.67
N CYS A 162 7.53 0.73 2.38
CA CYS A 162 7.93 -0.57 1.85
C CYS A 162 6.83 -1.62 2.04
N LYS A 163 5.85 -1.66 1.12
CA LYS A 163 4.75 -2.63 1.14
C LYS A 163 5.27 -4.09 1.15
N ARG A 164 6.36 -4.38 0.42
CA ARG A 164 7.01 -5.70 0.43
C ARG A 164 7.44 -6.13 1.84
N GLN A 165 8.04 -5.23 2.62
CA GLN A 165 8.48 -5.56 3.98
C GLN A 165 7.30 -5.97 4.85
N ARG A 166 6.12 -5.38 4.64
CA ARG A 166 4.91 -5.76 5.37
C ARG A 166 4.41 -7.15 4.96
N VAL A 167 4.44 -7.47 3.65
CA VAL A 167 4.18 -8.84 3.16
C VAL A 167 5.09 -9.84 3.86
N LEU A 168 6.40 -9.62 3.82
CA LEU A 168 7.38 -10.53 4.42
C LEU A 168 7.20 -10.68 5.94
N ALA A 169 6.80 -9.63 6.65
CA ALA A 169 6.54 -9.68 8.09
C ALA A 169 5.35 -10.60 8.43
N HIS A 170 4.26 -10.53 7.66
CA HIS A 170 3.13 -11.45 7.83
C HIS A 170 3.48 -12.89 7.46
N GLN A 171 4.24 -13.08 6.38
CA GLN A 171 4.72 -14.42 5.98
C GLN A 171 5.63 -15.04 7.05
N ALA A 172 6.52 -14.25 7.64
CA ALA A 172 7.36 -14.69 8.76
C ALA A 172 6.55 -15.07 10.00
N ALA A 173 5.38 -14.47 10.20
CA ALA A 173 4.41 -14.83 11.23
C ALA A 173 3.54 -16.05 10.86
N GLY A 174 3.81 -16.74 9.75
CA GLY A 174 3.12 -17.96 9.32
C GLY A 174 1.83 -17.73 8.52
N ARG A 175 1.60 -16.52 7.97
CA ARG A 175 0.39 -16.21 7.22
C ARG A 175 0.60 -16.27 5.71
N THR A 176 -0.41 -16.76 5.01
CA THR A 176 -0.63 -16.51 3.59
C THR A 176 -1.06 -15.04 3.43
N VAL A 177 -0.37 -14.29 2.60
CA VAL A 177 -0.61 -12.85 2.42
C VAL A 177 -1.36 -12.60 1.12
N VAL A 178 -2.47 -11.91 1.25
CA VAL A 178 -3.29 -11.41 0.15
C VAL A 178 -3.00 -9.93 -0.03
N LEU A 179 -2.61 -9.52 -1.21
CA LEU A 179 -2.50 -8.12 -1.60
C LEU A 179 -3.71 -7.72 -2.42
N VAL A 180 -4.32 -6.59 -2.09
CA VAL A 180 -5.37 -5.93 -2.87
C VAL A 180 -4.85 -4.55 -3.26
N GLY A 181 -4.76 -4.26 -4.56
CA GLY A 181 -4.20 -3.01 -5.05
C GLY A 181 -4.51 -2.75 -6.52
N ASP A 182 -3.99 -1.65 -7.04
CA ASP A 182 -4.25 -1.22 -8.41
C ASP A 182 -3.03 -0.64 -9.13
N GLY A 183 -2.04 -0.10 -8.40
CA GLY A 183 -1.03 0.78 -8.92
C GLY A 183 0.40 0.24 -8.99
N LEU A 184 1.28 1.05 -9.56
CA LEU A 184 2.71 0.75 -9.67
C LEU A 184 3.40 0.68 -8.30
N SER A 185 2.85 1.36 -7.28
CA SER A 185 3.35 1.31 -5.90
C SER A 185 3.23 -0.08 -5.27
N ASP A 186 2.30 -0.92 -5.79
CA ASP A 186 2.07 -2.29 -5.33
C ASP A 186 3.01 -3.31 -5.94
N ARG A 187 3.74 -2.94 -6.99
CA ARG A 187 4.59 -3.82 -7.79
C ARG A 187 5.44 -4.77 -6.94
N TYR A 188 6.18 -4.22 -5.98
CA TYR A 188 7.09 -5.04 -5.18
C TYR A 188 6.37 -5.91 -4.15
N ALA A 189 5.23 -5.46 -3.65
CA ALA A 189 4.40 -6.28 -2.77
C ALA A 189 3.73 -7.42 -3.55
N ALA A 190 3.21 -7.15 -4.75
CA ALA A 190 2.59 -8.15 -5.62
C ALA A 190 3.56 -9.29 -5.96
N ALA A 191 4.83 -8.97 -6.26
CA ALA A 191 5.87 -9.95 -6.55
C ALA A 191 6.11 -10.95 -5.39
N PHE A 192 5.82 -10.57 -4.15
CA PHE A 192 6.09 -11.37 -2.95
C PHE A 192 4.83 -11.91 -2.28
N SER A 193 3.64 -11.39 -2.57
CA SER A 193 2.39 -11.87 -2.00
C SER A 193 2.03 -13.25 -2.51
N ASP A 194 1.31 -14.01 -1.69
CA ASP A 194 0.87 -15.37 -2.04
C ASP A 194 -0.32 -15.32 -2.99
N LEU A 195 -1.20 -14.34 -2.79
CA LEU A 195 -2.37 -14.05 -3.62
C LEU A 195 -2.41 -12.55 -3.92
N VAL A 196 -2.78 -12.20 -5.14
CA VAL A 196 -2.91 -10.81 -5.58
C VAL A 196 -4.28 -10.61 -6.20
N PHE A 197 -5.00 -9.61 -5.72
CA PHE A 197 -6.17 -9.04 -6.37
C PHE A 197 -5.79 -7.67 -6.91
N ALA A 198 -5.86 -7.50 -8.22
CA ALA A 198 -5.32 -6.35 -8.91
C ALA A 198 -6.35 -5.70 -9.84
N ARG A 199 -6.36 -4.36 -9.86
CA ARG A 199 -6.96 -3.54 -10.91
C ARG A 199 -5.90 -3.05 -11.89
N GLN A 200 -6.28 -2.25 -12.87
CA GLN A 200 -5.36 -1.55 -13.75
C GLN A 200 -4.66 -0.39 -13.02
N PRO A 201 -3.36 -0.17 -13.26
CA PRO A 201 -2.44 -0.88 -14.18
C PRO A 201 -1.75 -2.12 -13.57
N LEU A 202 -1.91 -2.42 -12.28
CA LEU A 202 -1.20 -3.51 -11.60
C LEU A 202 -1.48 -4.88 -12.24
N ILE A 203 -2.71 -5.13 -12.68
CA ILE A 203 -3.06 -6.44 -13.30
C ILE A 203 -2.26 -6.69 -14.58
N ASP A 204 -2.05 -5.65 -15.40
CA ASP A 204 -1.24 -5.78 -16.62
C ASP A 204 0.24 -5.95 -16.28
N LEU A 205 0.73 -5.24 -15.28
CA LEU A 205 2.09 -5.43 -14.79
C LEU A 205 2.31 -6.88 -14.32
N CYS A 206 1.40 -7.43 -13.52
CA CYS A 206 1.48 -8.82 -13.09
C CYS A 206 1.53 -9.78 -14.27
N ARG A 207 0.73 -9.52 -15.31
CA ARG A 207 0.72 -10.34 -16.53
C ARG A 207 2.07 -10.29 -17.25
N VAL A 208 2.65 -9.09 -17.40
CA VAL A 208 3.95 -8.90 -18.07
C VAL A 208 5.08 -9.60 -17.30
N GLU A 209 5.06 -9.51 -15.98
CA GLU A 209 6.07 -10.09 -15.10
C GLU A 209 5.82 -11.61 -14.82
N GLY A 210 4.73 -12.17 -15.34
CA GLY A 210 4.36 -13.57 -15.11
C GLY A 210 3.92 -13.89 -13.68
N TRP A 211 3.43 -12.91 -12.94
CA TRP A 211 2.89 -13.09 -11.59
C TRP A 211 1.40 -13.40 -11.66
N ALA A 212 0.97 -14.42 -10.90
CA ALA A 212 -0.46 -14.73 -10.81
C ALA A 212 -1.21 -13.63 -10.07
N ALA A 213 -2.23 -13.09 -10.71
CA ALA A 213 -3.11 -12.09 -10.11
C ALA A 213 -4.56 -12.31 -10.58
N ASN A 214 -5.50 -11.98 -9.73
CA ASN A 214 -6.93 -12.04 -9.99
C ASN A 214 -7.46 -10.61 -10.20
N ALA A 215 -8.22 -10.41 -11.25
CA ALA A 215 -8.98 -9.16 -11.40
C ALA A 215 -10.11 -9.13 -10.36
N TRP A 216 -10.45 -7.92 -9.87
CA TRP A 216 -11.54 -7.74 -8.92
C TRP A 216 -12.24 -6.39 -9.17
N ARG A 217 -13.48 -6.24 -8.71
CA ARG A 217 -14.32 -5.07 -8.96
C ARG A 217 -14.50 -4.20 -7.72
N ASP A 218 -14.94 -4.80 -6.62
CA ASP A 218 -15.27 -4.13 -5.36
C ASP A 218 -14.99 -5.05 -4.16
N PHE A 219 -15.06 -4.52 -2.96
CA PHE A 219 -14.80 -5.30 -1.75
C PHE A 219 -15.92 -6.29 -1.41
N ALA A 220 -17.12 -6.20 -2.01
CA ALA A 220 -18.14 -7.21 -1.82
C ALA A 220 -17.74 -8.55 -2.46
N GLU A 221 -17.10 -8.51 -3.65
CA GLU A 221 -16.53 -9.70 -4.28
C GLU A 221 -15.43 -10.32 -3.41
N LEU A 222 -14.59 -9.50 -2.79
CA LEU A 222 -13.53 -9.97 -1.90
C LEU A 222 -14.07 -10.51 -0.58
N GLU A 223 -15.20 -10.00 -0.08
CA GLU A 223 -15.90 -10.51 1.10
C GLU A 223 -16.35 -11.95 0.87
N ASP A 224 -17.01 -12.20 -0.26
CA ASP A 224 -17.49 -13.52 -0.65
C ASP A 224 -16.30 -14.49 -0.83
N TRP A 225 -15.26 -14.07 -1.52
CA TRP A 225 -14.05 -14.84 -1.70
C TRP A 225 -13.39 -15.21 -0.36
N LEU A 226 -13.28 -14.25 0.57
CA LEU A 226 -12.67 -14.45 1.89
C LEU A 226 -13.45 -15.48 2.70
N ALA A 227 -14.80 -15.39 2.71
CA ALA A 227 -15.66 -16.31 3.42
C ALA A 227 -15.51 -17.75 2.89
N GLN A 228 -15.49 -17.91 1.57
CA GLN A 228 -15.30 -19.20 0.90
C GLN A 228 -13.91 -19.78 1.22
N THR A 229 -12.88 -18.95 1.15
CA THR A 229 -11.48 -19.34 1.41
C THR A 229 -11.28 -19.81 2.84
N VAL A 230 -11.82 -19.10 3.83
CA VAL A 230 -11.72 -19.50 5.24
C VAL A 230 -12.52 -20.80 5.50
N THR A 231 -13.66 -20.96 4.84
CA THR A 231 -14.46 -22.20 4.92
C THR A 231 -13.69 -23.38 4.35
N ALA A 232 -13.08 -23.22 3.19
CA ALA A 232 -12.24 -24.25 2.56
C ALA A 232 -11.03 -24.61 3.44
N TRP A 233 -10.36 -23.61 4.00
CA TRP A 233 -9.24 -23.83 4.92
C TRP A 233 -9.65 -24.59 6.17
N ARG A 234 -10.81 -24.30 6.75
CA ARG A 234 -11.33 -25.04 7.92
C ARG A 234 -11.61 -26.51 7.61
N ALA A 235 -12.02 -26.81 6.37
CA ALA A 235 -12.22 -28.16 5.91
C ALA A 235 -10.91 -28.89 5.55
N ASP A 236 -9.97 -28.15 4.93
CA ASP A 236 -8.65 -28.65 4.55
C ASP A 236 -7.59 -27.54 4.74
N PRO A 237 -6.79 -27.59 5.82
CA PRO A 237 -5.71 -26.63 6.05
C PRO A 237 -4.64 -26.54 4.96
N ALA A 238 -4.57 -27.53 4.04
CA ALA A 238 -3.65 -27.50 2.92
C ALA A 238 -4.19 -26.72 1.71
N SER A 239 -5.45 -26.26 1.74
CA SER A 239 -6.08 -25.51 0.63
C SER A 239 -5.48 -24.12 0.40
N LEU A 240 -4.83 -23.53 1.40
CA LEU A 240 -4.17 -22.24 1.24
C LEU A 240 -2.83 -22.36 0.52
N PRO A 241 -2.49 -21.42 -0.37
CA PRO A 241 -1.20 -21.41 -1.02
C PRO A 241 -0.08 -21.22 0.01
N ARG A 242 1.03 -21.91 -0.20
CA ARG A 242 2.23 -21.76 0.60
C ARG A 242 3.16 -20.74 -0.02
N HIS A 243 3.93 -20.05 0.81
CA HIS A 243 4.98 -19.16 0.37
C HIS A 243 5.94 -19.86 -0.57
N ARG A 244 6.24 -19.22 -1.68
CA ARG A 244 7.24 -19.70 -2.64
C ARG A 244 8.36 -18.67 -2.69
N ALA A 245 9.61 -19.15 -2.71
CA ALA A 245 10.74 -18.30 -3.03
C ALA A 245 10.53 -17.66 -4.40
N ARG A 246 10.66 -16.35 -4.48
CA ARG A 246 10.53 -15.60 -5.72
C ARG A 246 11.89 -15.07 -6.15
N PRO A 247 12.30 -15.25 -7.40
CA PRO A 247 13.60 -14.79 -7.89
C PRO A 247 13.63 -13.28 -8.14
N PHE A 248 12.64 -12.55 -7.63
CA PHE A 248 12.53 -11.11 -7.84
C PHE A 248 13.24 -10.35 -6.72
N ILE A 249 14.08 -9.42 -7.11
CA ILE A 249 14.80 -8.52 -6.21
C ILE A 249 14.26 -7.11 -6.43
N CYS A 250 13.86 -6.43 -5.37
CA CYS A 250 13.53 -5.02 -5.40
C CYS A 250 14.59 -4.19 -4.67
N GLY A 251 14.67 -2.93 -5.00
CA GLY A 251 15.63 -2.01 -4.43
C GLY A 251 16.64 -1.54 -5.46
N PRO A 252 17.76 -0.97 -5.04
CA PRO A 252 18.77 -0.41 -5.96
C PRO A 252 19.32 -1.44 -6.94
N GLU A 253 19.44 -2.69 -6.53
CA GLU A 253 19.93 -3.79 -7.36
C GLU A 253 19.03 -4.08 -8.56
N ALA A 254 17.73 -3.83 -8.42
CA ALA A 254 16.74 -3.99 -9.49
C ALA A 254 16.74 -2.81 -10.47
N TRP A 255 17.45 -1.74 -10.14
CA TRP A 255 17.49 -0.54 -10.94
C TRP A 255 18.62 -0.62 -11.96
N GLY A 256 18.28 -0.54 -13.22
CA GLY A 256 19.26 -0.51 -14.30
C GLY A 256 20.13 0.74 -14.31
N PRO A 257 21.17 0.77 -15.16
CA PRO A 257 22.03 1.94 -15.35
C PRO A 257 21.21 3.18 -15.74
N GLY A 258 21.61 4.34 -15.22
CA GLY A 258 20.98 5.62 -15.54
C GLY A 258 19.82 6.05 -14.64
N ARG A 259 19.46 5.27 -13.61
CA ARG A 259 18.49 5.69 -12.60
C ARG A 259 19.08 6.73 -11.65
N THR A 260 18.26 7.69 -11.27
CA THR A 260 18.70 8.87 -10.52
C THR A 260 18.58 8.73 -9.01
N ASP A 261 17.83 7.76 -8.51
CA ASP A 261 17.72 7.54 -7.09
C ASP A 261 19.02 6.92 -6.56
N PRO A 262 19.50 7.40 -5.42
CA PRO A 262 20.73 6.90 -4.85
C PRO A 262 20.59 5.43 -4.48
N PRO A 263 21.70 4.68 -4.47
CA PRO A 263 21.70 3.35 -3.90
C PRO A 263 21.29 3.43 -2.42
N ALA A 264 20.60 2.42 -1.94
CA ALA A 264 20.17 2.36 -0.56
C ALA A 264 21.30 2.15 0.45
N ARG A 265 22.51 1.92 -0.01
CA ARG A 265 23.65 1.62 0.86
C ARG A 265 24.53 2.83 1.01
N SER A 266 24.71 3.24 2.22
CA SER A 266 25.84 4.05 2.68
C SER A 266 26.91 3.15 3.25
#